data_10db477fe65fef606a2ae01ee07a8470
#
_entry.id   10db477fe65fef606a2ae01ee07a8470
#
_cell.length_a   1.000
_cell.length_b   1.000
_cell.length_c   1.000
_cell.angle_alpha   90.00
_cell.angle_beta   90.00
_cell.angle_gamma   90.00
#
_symmetry.space_group_name_H-M   'P 1'
#
loop_
_entity.id
_entity.type
_entity.pdbx_description
1 polymer ?
#
loop_
_entity_poly.entity_id
_entity_poly.type
_entity_poly.pdbx_seq_one_letter_code
_entity_poly.pdbx_strand_id
1 'polypeptide(L)'
;MTTETRDNFGHFLPIQSRWADMDAYGHVNNAEFYSYIDTAVTGYLVSQGGHDKDAATAIGLVVESGCKYFKPLAFPSVIDCGVRVTKLGRSSVRYEVGVFAAYDPEPAALGFFVHVFVDRDTMRPTDLPAHLRSALEPLLRAGDA
;
A
#
# COMPACT_ATOMS: atom_id res chain seq x y z
N MET A 1 18.63 1.73 8.53
CA MET A 1 18.13 3.03 9.04
C MET A 1 17.33 3.73 7.96
N THR A 2 16.33 4.46 8.35
CA THR A 2 15.47 5.17 7.42
C THR A 2 15.29 6.61 7.88
N THR A 3 15.08 7.53 6.93
CA THR A 3 14.70 8.92 7.19
C THR A 3 13.21 9.13 7.09
N GLU A 4 12.45 8.06 6.83
CA GLU A 4 11.00 8.15 6.69
C GLU A 4 10.33 8.47 8.02
N THR A 5 9.29 9.30 7.97
CA THR A 5 8.43 9.64 9.10
C THR A 5 6.96 9.52 8.69
N ARG A 6 6.07 9.57 9.67
CA ARG A 6 4.62 9.50 9.41
C ARG A 6 4.13 10.62 8.49
N ASP A 7 4.73 11.81 8.56
CA ASP A 7 4.32 12.96 7.75
C ASP A 7 4.57 12.77 6.26
N ASN A 8 5.38 11.78 5.89
CA ASN A 8 5.67 11.49 4.48
C ASN A 8 4.54 10.74 3.78
N PHE A 9 3.48 10.39 4.50
CA PHE A 9 2.36 9.61 3.98
C PHE A 9 1.05 10.38 4.16
N GLY A 10 0.17 10.30 3.16
CA GLY A 10 -1.05 11.10 3.13
C GLY A 10 -2.28 10.46 3.74
N HIS A 11 -2.24 9.15 3.98
CA HIS A 11 -3.38 8.42 4.53
C HIS A 11 -2.88 7.22 5.34
N PHE A 12 -3.55 6.93 6.45
CA PHE A 12 -3.19 5.80 7.31
C PHE A 12 -4.39 4.86 7.49
N LEU A 13 -4.12 3.56 7.40
CA LEU A 13 -5.08 2.50 7.72
C LEU A 13 -4.53 1.68 8.88
N PRO A 14 -5.26 1.58 10.01
CA PRO A 14 -4.86 0.68 11.08
C PRO A 14 -5.21 -0.76 10.74
N ILE A 15 -4.27 -1.67 11.00
CA ILE A 15 -4.46 -3.11 10.79
C ILE A 15 -4.07 -3.83 12.08
N GLN A 16 -4.95 -4.68 12.58
CA GLN A 16 -4.65 -5.53 13.72
C GLN A 16 -3.77 -6.69 13.27
N SER A 17 -2.58 -6.86 13.89
CA SER A 17 -1.78 -8.06 13.67
C SER A 17 -2.53 -9.28 14.22
N ARG A 18 -2.27 -10.47 13.66
CA ARG A 18 -2.91 -11.71 14.05
C ARG A 18 -1.88 -12.71 14.54
N TRP A 19 -2.31 -13.62 15.41
CA TRP A 19 -1.47 -14.74 15.79
C TRP A 19 -0.95 -15.51 14.55
N ALA A 20 -1.81 -15.69 13.55
CA ALA A 20 -1.47 -16.37 12.30
C ALA A 20 -0.42 -15.65 11.46
N ASP A 21 -0.16 -14.36 11.72
CA ASP A 21 0.85 -13.59 10.99
C ASP A 21 2.28 -13.87 11.48
N MET A 22 2.42 -14.55 12.60
CA MET A 22 3.70 -14.73 13.29
C MET A 22 4.53 -15.87 12.67
N ASP A 23 5.84 -15.67 12.64
CA ASP A 23 6.78 -16.72 12.27
C ASP A 23 7.28 -17.48 13.52
N ALA A 24 8.22 -18.42 13.29
CA ALA A 24 8.77 -19.24 14.37
C ALA A 24 9.59 -18.45 15.40
N TYR A 25 9.98 -17.21 15.07
CA TYR A 25 10.82 -16.37 15.93
C TYR A 25 9.98 -15.36 16.74
N GLY A 26 8.67 -15.43 16.64
CA GLY A 26 7.79 -14.52 17.38
C GLY A 26 7.64 -13.15 16.75
N HIS A 27 7.92 -13.01 15.47
CA HIS A 27 7.78 -11.77 14.72
C HIS A 27 6.78 -11.95 13.58
N VAL A 28 6.19 -10.86 13.12
CA VAL A 28 5.37 -10.90 11.91
C VAL A 28 6.24 -11.39 10.76
N ASN A 29 5.76 -12.43 10.07
CA ASN A 29 6.47 -13.02 8.95
C ASN A 29 6.65 -11.98 7.84
N ASN A 30 7.82 -11.97 7.20
CA ASN A 30 8.10 -11.02 6.12
C ASN A 30 7.06 -11.06 5.00
N ALA A 31 6.48 -12.20 4.70
CA ALA A 31 5.43 -12.33 3.68
C ALA A 31 4.14 -11.60 4.08
N GLU A 32 3.84 -11.50 5.37
CA GLU A 32 2.64 -10.82 5.86
C GLU A 32 2.71 -9.30 5.67
N PHE A 33 3.90 -8.73 5.60
CA PHE A 33 4.05 -7.31 5.28
C PHE A 33 3.43 -6.97 3.91
N TYR A 34 3.54 -7.86 2.94
CA TYR A 34 2.91 -7.68 1.63
C TYR A 34 1.38 -7.67 1.74
N SER A 35 0.81 -8.49 2.61
CA SER A 35 -0.63 -8.47 2.89
C SER A 35 -1.07 -7.15 3.49
N TYR A 36 -0.29 -6.60 4.44
CA TYR A 36 -0.60 -5.30 5.04
C TYR A 36 -0.52 -4.17 4.00
N ILE A 37 0.50 -4.20 3.15
CA ILE A 37 0.70 -3.21 2.10
C ILE A 37 -0.48 -3.23 1.12
N ASP A 38 -0.87 -4.41 0.66
CA ASP A 38 -1.98 -4.58 -0.27
C ASP A 38 -3.31 -4.14 0.37
N THR A 39 -3.55 -4.53 1.61
CA THR A 39 -4.75 -4.14 2.36
C THR A 39 -4.85 -2.63 2.51
N ALA A 40 -3.74 -1.96 2.78
CA ALA A 40 -3.73 -0.51 2.95
C ALA A 40 -4.11 0.22 1.66
N VAL A 41 -3.54 -0.18 0.54
CA VAL A 41 -3.83 0.43 -0.76
C VAL A 41 -5.25 0.12 -1.20
N THR A 42 -5.66 -1.15 -1.13
CA THR A 42 -7.01 -1.55 -1.50
C THR A 42 -8.05 -0.86 -0.62
N GLY A 43 -7.79 -0.77 0.68
CA GLY A 43 -8.67 -0.05 1.60
C GLY A 43 -8.84 1.42 1.22
N TYR A 44 -7.76 2.07 0.79
CA TYR A 44 -7.83 3.45 0.30
C TYR A 44 -8.65 3.56 -0.98
N LEU A 45 -8.40 2.69 -1.95
CA LEU A 45 -9.11 2.72 -3.24
C LEU A 45 -10.62 2.50 -3.05
N VAL A 46 -11.00 1.62 -2.14
CA VAL A 46 -12.41 1.34 -1.86
C VAL A 46 -13.05 2.49 -1.07
N SER A 47 -12.43 2.91 0.03
CA SER A 47 -13.05 3.88 0.95
C SER A 47 -12.98 5.32 0.45
N GLN A 48 -11.89 5.72 -0.19
CA GLN A 48 -11.65 7.08 -0.65
C GLN A 48 -11.82 7.23 -2.15
N GLY A 49 -11.53 6.18 -2.91
CA GLY A 49 -11.62 6.19 -4.36
C GLY A 49 -12.95 5.72 -4.93
N GLY A 50 -13.79 5.13 -4.10
CA GLY A 50 -15.07 4.58 -4.54
C GLY A 50 -14.92 3.40 -5.51
N HIS A 51 -13.78 2.69 -5.44
CA HIS A 51 -13.53 1.55 -6.30
C HIS A 51 -14.48 0.41 -5.96
N ASP A 52 -15.22 -0.06 -6.97
CA ASP A 52 -16.11 -1.21 -6.86
C ASP A 52 -15.62 -2.29 -7.81
N LYS A 53 -15.07 -3.37 -7.25
CA LYS A 53 -14.49 -4.47 -8.03
C LYS A 53 -15.49 -5.16 -8.97
N ASP A 54 -16.79 -5.11 -8.63
CA ASP A 54 -17.81 -5.79 -9.40
C ASP A 54 -18.29 -4.94 -10.59
N ALA A 55 -18.30 -3.62 -10.44
CA ALA A 55 -18.72 -2.68 -11.47
C ALA A 55 -17.55 -2.16 -12.33
N ALA A 56 -16.32 -2.34 -11.88
CA ALA A 56 -15.15 -1.78 -12.54
C ALA A 56 -14.90 -2.42 -13.91
N THR A 57 -14.70 -1.57 -14.93
CA THR A 57 -14.30 -2.00 -16.28
C THR A 57 -12.78 -2.03 -16.41
N ALA A 58 -12.07 -1.28 -15.57
CA ALA A 58 -10.62 -1.27 -15.47
C ALA A 58 -10.21 -1.84 -14.12
N ILE A 59 -9.26 -2.76 -14.13
CA ILE A 59 -8.73 -3.39 -12.92
C ILE A 59 -7.22 -3.18 -12.82
N GLY A 60 -6.72 -3.03 -11.59
CA GLY A 60 -5.29 -2.87 -11.34
C GLY A 60 -4.62 -4.23 -11.13
N LEU A 61 -3.60 -4.50 -11.92
CA LEU A 61 -2.76 -5.68 -11.76
C LEU A 61 -1.42 -5.28 -11.19
N VAL A 62 -0.93 -6.01 -10.19
CA VAL A 62 0.39 -5.78 -9.63
C VAL A 62 1.44 -6.36 -10.57
N VAL A 63 2.34 -5.52 -11.05
CA VAL A 63 3.40 -5.93 -11.97
C VAL A 63 4.78 -5.93 -11.32
N GLU A 64 4.92 -5.25 -10.19
CA GLU A 64 6.17 -5.20 -9.44
C GLU A 64 5.86 -4.88 -7.98
N SER A 65 6.60 -5.50 -7.06
CA SER A 65 6.49 -5.19 -5.63
C SER A 65 7.81 -5.45 -4.93
N GLY A 66 8.00 -4.79 -3.80
CA GLY A 66 9.17 -5.00 -2.96
C GLY A 66 8.95 -4.42 -1.58
N CYS A 67 9.84 -4.77 -0.65
CA CYS A 67 9.75 -4.30 0.72
C CYS A 67 11.15 -4.24 1.35
N LYS A 68 11.42 -3.12 2.02
CA LYS A 68 12.61 -2.97 2.87
C LYS A 68 12.17 -3.09 4.32
N TYR A 69 12.90 -3.84 5.12
CA TYR A 69 12.58 -4.12 6.52
C TYR A 69 13.60 -3.43 7.42
N PHE A 70 13.11 -2.68 8.42
CA PHE A 70 13.98 -1.90 9.30
C PHE A 70 13.97 -2.44 10.73
N LYS A 71 12.82 -2.96 11.19
CA LYS A 71 12.67 -3.54 12.52
C LYS A 71 11.49 -4.50 12.57
N PRO A 72 11.49 -5.46 13.51
CA PRO A 72 10.41 -6.44 13.60
C PRO A 72 9.11 -5.84 14.14
N LEU A 73 8.02 -6.48 13.78
CA LEU A 73 6.69 -6.28 14.36
C LEU A 73 6.23 -7.55 15.04
N ALA A 74 5.29 -7.45 15.96
CA ALA A 74 4.83 -8.58 16.75
C ALA A 74 3.31 -8.58 16.90
N PHE A 75 2.78 -9.66 17.47
CA PHE A 75 1.40 -9.79 17.89
C PHE A 75 1.38 -9.86 19.43
N PRO A 76 0.40 -9.29 20.11
CA PRO A 76 -0.68 -8.46 19.56
C PRO A 76 -0.23 -6.99 19.41
N SER A 77 -0.59 -6.38 18.30
CA SER A 77 -0.36 -4.94 18.11
C SER A 77 -1.24 -4.40 17.00
N VAL A 78 -1.49 -3.09 17.06
CA VAL A 78 -2.08 -2.37 15.93
C VAL A 78 -0.94 -1.85 15.07
N ILE A 79 -1.05 -2.06 13.77
CA ILE A 79 -0.07 -1.66 12.77
C ILE A 79 -0.70 -0.56 11.94
N ASP A 80 -0.03 0.60 11.87
CA ASP A 80 -0.49 1.72 11.07
C ASP A 80 0.21 1.69 9.72
N CYS A 81 -0.56 1.54 8.64
CA CYS A 81 -0.01 1.53 7.29
C CYS A 81 -0.29 2.87 6.61
N GLY A 82 0.77 3.63 6.37
CA GLY A 82 0.71 4.92 5.69
C GLY A 82 0.89 4.75 4.20
N VAL A 83 0.03 5.38 3.40
CA VAL A 83 0.02 5.26 1.95
C VAL A 83 0.44 6.58 1.31
N ARG A 84 1.30 6.48 0.30
CA ARG A 84 1.62 7.58 -0.61
C ARG A 84 1.72 7.06 -2.03
N VAL A 85 1.59 7.96 -2.99
CA VAL A 85 1.79 7.69 -4.41
C VAL A 85 3.05 8.43 -4.84
N THR A 86 4.00 7.73 -5.44
CA THR A 86 5.25 8.32 -5.90
C THR A 86 5.31 8.51 -7.41
N LYS A 87 4.43 7.82 -8.14
CA LYS A 87 4.30 8.00 -9.58
C LYS A 87 2.86 7.72 -10.00
N LEU A 88 2.27 8.68 -10.70
CA LEU A 88 0.91 8.59 -11.22
C LEU A 88 0.97 8.77 -12.72
N GLY A 89 0.98 7.66 -13.44
CA GLY A 89 1.03 7.64 -14.90
C GLY A 89 -0.34 7.59 -15.53
N ARG A 90 -0.40 7.39 -16.84
CA ARG A 90 -1.64 7.30 -17.59
C ARG A 90 -2.44 6.03 -17.22
N SER A 91 -1.76 4.89 -17.15
CA SER A 91 -2.34 3.58 -16.81
C SER A 91 -1.68 2.92 -15.62
N SER A 92 -0.64 3.53 -15.05
CA SER A 92 0.13 2.94 -13.97
C SER A 92 0.17 3.83 -12.74
N VAL A 93 0.27 3.22 -11.57
CA VAL A 93 0.43 3.90 -10.29
C VAL A 93 1.49 3.16 -9.49
N ARG A 94 2.45 3.91 -8.96
CA ARG A 94 3.40 3.37 -7.98
C ARG A 94 3.01 3.86 -6.59
N TYR A 95 2.66 2.92 -5.73
CA TYR A 95 2.35 3.19 -4.33
C TYR A 95 3.55 2.86 -3.46
N GLU A 96 3.73 3.63 -2.39
CA GLU A 96 4.62 3.24 -1.31
C GLU A 96 3.85 3.23 0.00
N VAL A 97 4.12 2.23 0.83
CA VAL A 97 3.42 2.04 2.11
C VAL A 97 4.44 1.92 3.22
N GLY A 98 4.38 2.85 4.16
CA GLY A 98 5.13 2.76 5.41
C GLY A 98 4.33 1.92 6.41
N VAL A 99 4.97 0.89 6.95
CA VAL A 99 4.35 -0.02 7.93
C VAL A 99 4.92 0.33 9.30
N PHE A 100 4.07 0.87 10.17
CA PHE A 100 4.49 1.40 11.48
C PHE A 100 3.85 0.60 12.61
N ALA A 101 4.62 0.31 13.65
CA ALA A 101 4.00 -0.04 14.92
C ALA A 101 3.21 1.17 15.44
N ALA A 102 2.08 0.94 16.13
CA ALA A 102 1.29 2.02 16.67
C ALA A 102 2.17 2.94 17.55
N TYR A 103 1.99 4.24 17.38
CA TYR A 103 2.72 5.29 18.10
C TYR A 103 4.22 5.37 17.84
N ASP A 104 4.78 4.52 16.97
CA ASP A 104 6.18 4.62 16.58
C ASP A 104 6.32 5.70 15.51
N PRO A 105 7.22 6.69 15.67
CA PRO A 105 7.44 7.71 14.65
C PRO A 105 8.20 7.19 13.43
N GLU A 106 8.86 6.05 13.54
CA GLU A 106 9.65 5.46 12.47
C GLU A 106 9.02 4.17 11.97
N PRO A 107 9.04 3.92 10.64
CA PRO A 107 8.44 2.70 10.10
C PRO A 107 9.25 1.46 10.43
N ALA A 108 8.56 0.34 10.59
CA ALA A 108 9.18 -0.98 10.67
C ALA A 108 9.58 -1.48 9.27
N ALA A 109 8.88 -1.03 8.25
CA ALA A 109 9.16 -1.40 6.86
C ALA A 109 8.65 -0.32 5.90
N LEU A 110 9.21 -0.31 4.70
CA LEU A 110 8.72 0.49 3.58
C LEU A 110 8.57 -0.43 2.38
N GLY A 111 7.34 -0.62 1.96
CA GLY A 111 7.01 -1.43 0.80
C GLY A 111 6.53 -0.59 -0.36
N PHE A 112 6.56 -1.18 -1.55
CA PHE A 112 5.97 -0.56 -2.73
C PHE A 112 5.33 -1.60 -3.61
N PHE A 113 4.37 -1.18 -4.42
CA PHE A 113 4.00 -1.93 -5.60
C PHE A 113 3.49 -1.02 -6.71
N VAL A 114 3.56 -1.55 -7.92
CA VAL A 114 3.11 -0.85 -9.12
C VAL A 114 1.87 -1.56 -9.65
N HIS A 115 0.77 -0.82 -9.78
CA HIS A 115 -0.41 -1.25 -10.52
C HIS A 115 -0.31 -0.79 -11.96
N VAL A 116 -0.64 -1.69 -12.88
CA VAL A 116 -1.01 -1.30 -14.25
C VAL A 116 -2.50 -1.58 -14.39
N PHE A 117 -3.26 -0.55 -14.78
CA PHE A 117 -4.69 -0.70 -15.01
C PHE A 117 -4.92 -1.23 -16.41
N VAL A 118 -5.73 -2.28 -16.47
CA VAL A 118 -6.06 -2.97 -17.72
C VAL A 118 -7.57 -3.04 -17.88
N ASP A 119 -8.00 -3.09 -19.14
CA ASP A 119 -9.40 -3.40 -19.44
C ASP A 119 -9.69 -4.82 -18.98
N ARG A 120 -10.80 -4.98 -18.23
CA ARG A 120 -11.15 -6.25 -17.61
C ARG A 120 -11.36 -7.37 -18.61
N ASP A 121 -11.88 -7.07 -19.78
CA ASP A 121 -12.21 -8.06 -20.79
C ASP A 121 -11.01 -8.40 -21.68
N THR A 122 -10.27 -7.37 -22.12
CA THR A 122 -9.15 -7.58 -23.04
C THR A 122 -7.83 -7.79 -22.35
N MET A 123 -7.72 -7.41 -21.06
CA MET A 123 -6.49 -7.45 -20.25
C MET A 123 -5.37 -6.57 -20.81
N ARG A 124 -5.72 -5.59 -21.62
CA ARG A 124 -4.75 -4.62 -22.18
C ARG A 124 -4.71 -3.35 -21.34
N PRO A 125 -3.56 -2.69 -21.26
CA PRO A 125 -3.46 -1.43 -20.54
C PRO A 125 -4.51 -0.43 -21.00
N THR A 126 -5.13 0.24 -20.04
CA THR A 126 -6.15 1.26 -20.26
C THR A 126 -5.90 2.42 -19.30
N ASP A 127 -6.56 3.53 -19.56
CA ASP A 127 -6.43 4.71 -18.72
C ASP A 127 -6.94 4.44 -17.31
N LEU A 128 -6.25 5.00 -16.33
CA LEU A 128 -6.70 5.01 -14.96
C LEU A 128 -8.08 5.71 -14.89
N PRO A 129 -9.08 5.09 -14.26
CA PRO A 129 -10.38 5.73 -14.11
C PRO A 129 -10.26 7.11 -13.44
N ALA A 130 -11.04 8.08 -13.93
CA ALA A 130 -10.92 9.46 -13.44
C ALA A 130 -11.17 9.60 -11.95
N HIS A 131 -12.12 8.85 -11.39
CA HIS A 131 -12.42 8.91 -9.96
C HIS A 131 -11.28 8.37 -9.10
N LEU A 132 -10.55 7.36 -9.59
CA LEU A 132 -9.36 6.87 -8.89
C LEU A 132 -8.21 7.86 -9.00
N ARG A 133 -8.01 8.46 -10.17
CA ARG A 133 -6.99 9.49 -10.34
C ARG A 133 -7.22 10.64 -9.37
N SER A 134 -8.45 11.11 -9.27
CA SER A 134 -8.80 12.20 -8.34
C SER A 134 -8.53 11.82 -6.89
N ALA A 135 -8.78 10.58 -6.51
CA ALA A 135 -8.52 10.09 -5.16
C ALA A 135 -7.02 9.93 -4.88
N LEU A 136 -6.22 9.60 -5.89
CA LEU A 136 -4.79 9.33 -5.72
C LEU A 136 -3.91 10.59 -5.79
N GLU A 137 -4.33 11.63 -6.50
CA GLU A 137 -3.55 12.86 -6.62
C GLU A 137 -3.16 13.47 -5.26
N PRO A 138 -4.04 13.53 -4.24
CA PRO A 138 -3.66 14.07 -2.93
C PRO A 138 -2.56 13.26 -2.21
N LEU A 139 -2.34 12.01 -2.62
CA LEU A 139 -1.32 11.14 -2.03
C LEU A 139 0.06 11.30 -2.68
N LEU A 140 0.16 12.09 -3.76
CA LEU A 140 1.44 12.26 -4.46
C LEU A 140 2.49 12.87 -3.53
N ARG A 141 3.64 12.20 -3.47
CA ARG A 141 4.82 12.59 -2.69
C ARG A 141 6.07 12.26 -3.46
N ALA A 142 7.18 12.89 -3.09
CA ALA A 142 8.49 12.46 -3.58
C ALA A 142 8.76 11.05 -3.06
N GLY A 143 9.17 10.14 -3.95
CA GLY A 143 9.50 8.78 -3.59
C GLY A 143 10.87 8.67 -2.95
N ASP A 144 11.11 7.51 -2.34
CA ASP A 144 12.43 7.10 -1.91
C ASP A 144 13.26 6.82 -3.16
N ALA A 145 14.41 7.46 -3.25
CA ALA A 145 15.27 7.36 -4.42
C ALA A 145 15.96 5.99 -4.52
#